data_dc5a3aa17fd094316868a72c45e4f228
#
_entry.id   dc5a3aa17fd094316868a72c45e4f228
#
_cell.length_a   1.000
_cell.length_b   1.000
_cell.length_c   1.000
_cell.angle_alpha   90.00
_cell.angle_beta   90.00
_cell.angle_gamma   90.00
#
_symmetry.space_group_name_H-M   'P 1'
#
loop_
_entity.id
_entity.type
_entity.pdbx_description
1 polymer ?
#
loop_
_entity_poly.entity_id
_entity_poly.type
_entity_poly.pdbx_seq_one_letter_code
_entity_poly.pdbx_strand_id
1 'polypeptide(L)'
;MIVDSTAKDIMYSSTFTGVEGNYLRPSVENAGLDPENLPYADKNDMNFGTSGGAGDNQKKAWKDIWGSGQGIGTLHDVPTVRESVDSMIEEYQQASSRLDIRA
;
A
#
# COMPACT_ATOMS: atom_id res chain seq x y z
N MET A 1 11.59 0.30 1.11
CA MET A 1 10.57 -0.59 1.72
C MET A 1 9.81 -1.39 0.65
N ILE A 2 9.12 -0.77 -0.29
CA ILE A 2 8.37 -1.50 -1.35
C ILE A 2 9.27 -2.44 -2.17
N VAL A 3 10.44 -1.96 -2.58
CA VAL A 3 11.41 -2.74 -3.39
C VAL A 3 11.89 -4.01 -2.67
N ASP A 4 11.96 -3.96 -1.34
CA ASP A 4 12.41 -5.08 -0.50
C ASP A 4 11.27 -5.98 -0.05
N SER A 5 10.04 -5.67 -0.46
CA SER A 5 8.83 -6.38 -0.06
C SER A 5 8.33 -7.31 -1.16
N THR A 6 7.53 -8.29 -0.77
CA THR A 6 6.89 -9.25 -1.67
C THR A 6 5.37 -9.18 -1.50
N ALA A 7 4.63 -9.89 -2.34
CA ALA A 7 3.17 -10.00 -2.21
C ALA A 7 2.73 -10.55 -0.84
N LYS A 8 3.58 -11.31 -0.16
CA LYS A 8 3.32 -11.84 1.19
C LYS A 8 3.34 -10.76 2.27
N ASP A 9 3.93 -9.61 1.98
CA ASP A 9 4.00 -8.47 2.89
C ASP A 9 2.76 -7.57 2.81
N ILE A 10 1.81 -7.90 1.96
CA ILE A 10 0.52 -7.23 1.88
C ILE A 10 -0.43 -7.87 2.89
N MET A 11 -1.00 -7.04 3.75
CA MET A 11 -2.00 -7.43 4.73
C MET A 11 -3.34 -6.74 4.47
N TYR A 12 -4.42 -7.39 4.86
CA TYR A 12 -5.78 -6.90 4.68
C TYR A 12 -6.39 -6.56 6.05
N SER A 13 -6.83 -5.32 6.22
CA SER A 13 -7.31 -4.86 7.52
C SER A 13 -8.26 -3.67 7.41
N SER A 14 -9.20 -3.58 8.33
CA SER A 14 -10.08 -2.42 8.51
C SER A 14 -9.61 -1.47 9.61
N THR A 15 -8.54 -1.80 10.32
CA THR A 15 -8.07 -1.08 11.52
C THR A 15 -7.85 0.41 11.30
N PHE A 16 -7.33 0.78 10.13
CA PHE A 16 -6.85 2.15 9.89
C PHE A 16 -7.94 3.11 9.41
N THR A 17 -8.94 2.61 8.70
CA THR A 17 -9.97 3.43 8.08
C THR A 17 -11.40 2.98 8.41
N GLY A 18 -11.58 1.84 9.07
CA GLY A 18 -12.89 1.20 9.26
C GLY A 18 -13.41 0.50 8.00
N VAL A 19 -12.68 0.55 6.91
CA VAL A 19 -12.97 -0.16 5.66
C VAL A 19 -11.81 -1.07 5.34
N GLU A 20 -12.11 -2.29 4.93
CA GLU A 20 -11.08 -3.25 4.54
C GLU A 20 -10.21 -2.72 3.41
N GLY A 21 -8.91 -2.80 3.58
CA GLY A 21 -7.93 -2.33 2.62
C GLY A 21 -6.62 -3.10 2.70
N ASN A 22 -5.83 -2.98 1.66
CA ASN A 22 -4.52 -3.60 1.56
C ASN A 22 -3.43 -2.64 2.04
N TYR A 23 -2.61 -3.11 2.97
CA TYR A 23 -1.54 -2.32 3.58
C TYR A 23 -0.22 -3.07 3.54
N LEU A 24 0.86 -2.31 3.50
CA LEU A 24 2.22 -2.85 3.51
C LEU A 24 2.63 -3.19 4.95
N ARG A 25 2.78 -4.47 5.26
CA ARG A 25 3.13 -4.98 6.60
C ARG A 25 4.34 -4.28 7.22
N PRO A 26 5.49 -4.11 6.52
CA PRO A 26 6.62 -3.41 7.12
C PRO A 26 6.31 -1.98 7.55
N SER A 27 5.40 -1.27 6.89
CA SER A 27 5.01 0.08 7.32
C SER A 27 4.20 0.07 8.62
N VAL A 28 3.38 -0.96 8.81
CA VAL A 28 2.62 -1.18 10.05
C VAL A 28 3.56 -1.47 11.22
N GLU A 29 4.53 -2.35 11.01
CA GLU A 29 5.57 -2.67 12.01
C GLU A 29 6.43 -1.46 12.36
N ASN A 30 6.86 -0.69 11.38
CA ASN A 30 7.61 0.55 11.60
C ASN A 30 6.81 1.62 12.36
N ALA A 31 5.49 1.58 12.24
CA ALA A 31 4.61 2.44 13.01
C ALA A 31 4.46 1.99 14.48
N GLY A 32 5.08 0.86 14.86
CA GLY A 32 5.04 0.33 16.21
C GLY A 32 3.79 -0.49 16.52
N LEU A 33 3.10 -0.94 15.48
CA LEU A 33 1.92 -1.79 15.61
C LEU A 33 2.27 -3.25 15.31
N ASP A 34 1.56 -4.16 15.95
CA ASP A 34 1.69 -5.59 15.68
C ASP A 34 0.67 -6.02 14.62
N PRO A 35 1.10 -6.40 13.40
CA PRO A 35 0.20 -6.79 12.33
C PRO A 35 -0.69 -7.99 12.66
N GLU A 36 -0.27 -8.84 13.59
CA GLU A 36 -1.02 -10.03 14.00
C GLU A 36 -2.08 -9.75 15.07
N ASN A 37 -2.00 -8.59 15.73
CA ASN A 37 -2.88 -8.19 16.83
C ASN A 37 -3.50 -6.80 16.63
N LEU A 38 -3.96 -6.51 15.42
CA LEU A 38 -4.64 -5.26 15.14
C LEU A 38 -6.10 -5.32 15.60
N PRO A 39 -6.61 -4.25 16.24
CA PRO A 39 -8.02 -4.18 16.61
C PRO A 39 -8.89 -4.08 15.35
N TYR A 40 -10.06 -4.71 15.40
CA TYR A 40 -11.08 -4.53 14.38
C TYR A 40 -11.66 -3.12 14.47
N ALA A 41 -11.76 -2.40 13.35
CA ALA A 41 -12.43 -1.11 13.28
C ALA A 41 -13.64 -1.17 12.34
N ASP A 42 -14.72 -0.49 12.73
CA ASP A 42 -15.94 -0.37 11.94
C ASP A 42 -15.94 0.97 11.19
N LYS A 43 -16.73 1.05 10.12
CA LYS A 43 -16.97 2.28 9.35
C LYS A 43 -17.43 3.45 10.21
N ASN A 44 -18.14 3.17 11.30
CA ASN A 44 -18.62 4.18 12.25
C ASN A 44 -17.50 4.79 13.09
N ASP A 45 -16.34 4.15 13.16
CA ASP A 45 -15.15 4.60 13.88
C ASP A 45 -14.18 5.38 13.00
N MET A 46 -14.59 5.73 11.80
CA MET A 46 -13.78 6.50 10.85
C MET A 46 -13.57 7.92 11.34
N ASN A 47 -12.49 8.13 12.09
CA ASN A 47 -12.00 9.45 12.49
C ASN A 47 -11.00 9.97 11.46
N PHE A 48 -11.48 10.46 10.34
CA PHE A 48 -10.66 11.24 9.43
C PHE A 48 -10.26 12.56 10.09
N GLY A 49 -9.10 12.58 10.72
CA GLY A 49 -8.45 13.81 11.13
C GLY A 49 -8.80 14.36 12.50
N THR A 50 -9.57 13.67 13.32
CA THR A 50 -9.71 14.04 14.73
C THR A 50 -8.94 13.10 15.64
N SER A 51 -7.65 13.18 15.60
CA SER A 51 -6.85 12.78 16.75
C SER A 51 -6.96 13.87 17.83
N GLY A 52 -8.15 14.07 18.32
CA GLY A 52 -8.39 14.81 19.54
C GLY A 52 -8.09 13.90 20.72
N GLY A 53 -6.85 13.61 21.01
CA GLY A 53 -6.50 12.76 22.14
C GLY A 53 -4.99 12.69 22.33
N ALA A 54 -4.52 13.48 23.25
CA ALA A 54 -3.38 13.27 24.10
C ALA A 54 -2.26 12.34 23.56
N GLY A 55 -1.21 12.92 23.06
CA GLY A 55 0.06 12.25 22.88
C GLY A 55 0.70 12.58 21.55
N ASP A 56 1.73 13.36 21.62
CA ASP A 56 2.60 13.82 20.55
C ASP A 56 3.33 12.68 19.80
N ASN A 57 2.94 11.43 20.05
CA ASN A 57 3.55 10.21 19.51
C ASN A 57 2.59 9.29 18.75
N GLN A 58 1.34 9.68 18.51
CA GLN A 58 0.48 8.88 17.66
C GLN A 58 0.89 9.07 16.20
N LYS A 59 1.54 8.06 15.66
CA LYS A 59 1.86 7.98 14.23
C LYS A 59 0.56 8.10 13.44
N LYS A 60 0.54 9.05 12.51
CA LYS A 60 -0.65 9.31 11.70
C LYS A 60 -0.79 8.22 10.65
N ALA A 61 -1.86 7.46 10.71
CA ALA A 61 -2.09 6.32 9.83
C ALA A 61 -1.93 6.69 8.34
N TRP A 62 -2.47 7.83 7.92
CA TRP A 62 -2.38 8.26 6.52
C TRP A 62 -0.95 8.61 6.05
N LYS A 63 -0.02 8.83 6.97
CA LYS A 63 1.37 9.17 6.68
C LYS A 63 2.31 7.98 6.86
N ASP A 64 2.10 7.23 7.94
CA ASP A 64 3.05 6.20 8.40
C ASP A 64 2.65 4.79 7.95
N ILE A 65 1.36 4.56 7.69
CA ILE A 65 0.81 3.29 7.21
C ILE A 65 0.53 3.38 5.72
N TRP A 66 1.19 2.54 4.95
CA TRP A 66 1.13 2.64 3.49
C TRP A 66 0.17 1.61 2.89
N GLY A 67 -0.77 2.09 2.08
CA GLY A 67 -1.58 1.23 1.21
C GLY A 67 -0.74 0.72 0.04
N SER A 68 -0.86 -0.55 -0.27
CA SER A 68 -0.14 -1.16 -1.39
C SER A 68 -0.84 -2.44 -1.84
N GLY A 69 -0.66 -2.82 -3.09
CA GLY A 69 -1.23 -4.05 -3.65
C GLY A 69 -0.17 -5.13 -3.91
N GLN A 70 -0.63 -6.34 -4.22
CA GLN A 70 0.25 -7.48 -4.48
C GLN A 70 1.20 -7.27 -5.67
N GLY A 71 0.92 -6.32 -6.55
CA GLY A 71 1.81 -5.95 -7.66
C GLY A 71 3.22 -5.51 -7.23
N ILE A 72 3.43 -5.19 -5.95
CA ILE A 72 4.77 -4.86 -5.46
C ILE A 72 5.79 -5.98 -5.66
N GLY A 73 5.35 -7.23 -5.77
CA GLY A 73 6.23 -8.35 -6.01
C GLY A 73 7.03 -8.28 -7.31
N THR A 74 6.63 -7.42 -8.24
CA THR A 74 7.33 -7.18 -9.52
C THR A 74 8.20 -5.92 -9.51
N LEU A 75 8.23 -5.17 -8.43
CA LEU A 75 8.98 -3.93 -8.30
C LEU A 75 10.32 -4.19 -7.60
N HIS A 76 11.42 -4.07 -8.32
CA HIS A 76 12.75 -4.42 -7.84
C HIS A 76 13.72 -3.24 -7.75
N ASP A 77 13.33 -2.08 -8.23
CA ASP A 77 14.12 -0.86 -8.22
C ASP A 77 13.27 0.39 -8.03
N VAL A 78 13.91 1.54 -7.86
CA VAL A 78 13.27 2.85 -7.75
C VAL A 78 13.64 3.66 -8.99
N PRO A 79 12.88 3.54 -10.08
CA PRO A 79 13.15 4.24 -11.31
C PRO A 79 12.77 5.72 -11.20
N THR A 80 13.23 6.51 -12.17
CA THR A 80 12.69 7.85 -12.38
C THR A 80 11.26 7.78 -12.92
N VAL A 81 10.52 8.89 -12.84
CA VAL A 81 9.16 8.97 -13.41
C VAL A 81 9.18 8.66 -14.91
N ARG A 82 10.18 9.17 -15.63
CA ARG A 82 10.34 8.92 -17.08
C ARG A 82 10.52 7.41 -17.34
N GLU A 83 11.44 6.78 -16.64
CA GLU A 83 11.70 5.34 -16.79
C GLU A 83 10.45 4.50 -16.48
N SER A 84 9.71 4.87 -15.46
CA SER A 84 8.44 4.19 -15.11
C SER A 84 7.40 4.32 -16.21
N VAL A 85 7.22 5.51 -16.77
CA VAL A 85 6.25 5.76 -17.85
C VAL A 85 6.68 5.03 -19.13
N ASP A 86 7.96 5.11 -19.50
CA ASP A 86 8.49 4.44 -20.67
C ASP A 86 8.32 2.91 -20.57
N SER A 87 8.58 2.35 -19.39
CA SER A 87 8.38 0.93 -19.10
C SER A 87 6.91 0.52 -19.26
N MET A 88 5.97 1.31 -18.71
CA MET A 88 4.54 1.03 -18.86
C MET A 88 4.09 1.06 -20.33
N ILE A 89 4.59 2.00 -21.11
CA ILE A 89 4.29 2.10 -22.55
C ILE A 89 4.81 0.86 -23.27
N GLU A 90 6.05 0.47 -23.01
CA GLU A 90 6.66 -0.71 -23.61
C GLU A 90 5.91 -1.99 -23.27
N GLU A 91 5.58 -2.20 -21.99
CA GLU A 91 4.82 -3.37 -21.53
C GLU A 91 3.43 -3.41 -22.17
N TYR A 92 2.77 -2.28 -22.32
CA TYR A 92 1.48 -2.17 -23.00
C TYR A 92 1.59 -2.60 -24.47
N GLN A 93 2.60 -2.09 -25.18
CA GLN A 93 2.83 -2.42 -26.59
C GLN A 93 3.13 -3.92 -26.79
N GLN A 94 3.98 -4.47 -25.91
CA GLN A 94 4.30 -5.90 -25.93
C GLN A 94 3.07 -6.77 -25.67
N ALA A 95 2.26 -6.41 -24.68
CA ALA A 95 1.04 -7.13 -24.35
C ALA A 95 0.02 -7.07 -25.48
N SER A 96 -0.17 -5.90 -26.07
CA SER A 96 -1.06 -5.72 -27.25
C SER A 96 -0.63 -6.57 -28.42
N SER A 97 0.67 -6.61 -28.73
CA SER A 97 1.22 -7.43 -29.82
C SER A 97 0.99 -8.92 -29.57
N ARG A 98 1.19 -9.40 -28.34
CA ARG A 98 0.99 -10.81 -27.99
C ARG A 98 -0.47 -11.26 -28.12
N LEU A 99 -1.40 -10.37 -27.81
CA LEU A 99 -2.83 -10.66 -27.87
C LEU A 99 -3.45 -10.37 -29.26
N ASP A 100 -2.66 -9.88 -30.22
CA ASP A 100 -3.12 -9.43 -31.54
C ASP A 100 -4.31 -8.47 -31.45
N ILE A 101 -4.30 -7.61 -30.43
CA ILE A 101 -5.33 -6.58 -30.25
C ILE A 101 -5.06 -5.49 -31.28
N ARG A 102 -5.94 -5.38 -32.25
CA ARG A 102 -5.97 -4.28 -33.21
C ARG A 102 -6.91 -3.20 -32.70
N ALA A 103 -6.33 -2.07 -32.39
CA ALA A 103 -7.11 -0.89 -32.06
C ALA A 103 -7.78 -0.32 -33.33
#